data_f475f1542858cecf32c90f506111a81d
#
_entry.id   f475f1542858cecf32c90f506111a81d
#
_cell.length_a   1.000
_cell.length_b   1.000
_cell.length_c   1.000
_cell.angle_alpha   90.00
_cell.angle_beta   90.00
_cell.angle_gamma   90.00
#
_symmetry.space_group_name_H-M   'P 1'
#
loop_
_entity.id
_entity.type
_entity.pdbx_description
1 polymer ?
#
loop_
_entity_poly.entity_id
_entity_poly.type
_entity_poly.pdbx_seq_one_letter_code
_entity_poly.pdbx_strand_id
1 'polypeptide(L)'
;MENKLLAIAKDNTIRVSPLKIGNIARLIVNLKVNKAINQLKFSQKRISSTVLKVLNAAIANAENNKQLDIDNLFVKEAYVGKSLTMKRFRPRAKGRASSIIKPFSKLTIILEERREKKEKKVTKGKKN
;
A
#
# COMPACT_ATOMS: atom_id res chain seq x y z
N MET A 1 2.25 23.34 -1.10
CA MET A 1 3.40 23.01 -1.94
C MET A 1 3.89 21.59 -1.79
N GLU A 2 3.92 21.07 -0.57
CA GLU A 2 4.33 19.70 -0.33
C GLU A 2 3.43 18.67 -1.01
N ASN A 3 2.15 18.98 -1.17
CA ASN A 3 1.17 18.08 -1.77
C ASN A 3 1.41 17.81 -3.25
N LYS A 4 2.21 18.64 -3.92
CA LYS A 4 2.50 18.45 -5.35
C LYS A 4 3.38 17.21 -5.61
N LEU A 5 4.15 16.77 -4.64
CA LEU A 5 5.03 15.63 -4.77
C LEU A 5 4.44 14.32 -4.25
N LEU A 6 3.17 14.36 -3.83
CA LEU A 6 2.49 13.21 -3.26
C LEU A 6 1.39 12.72 -4.18
N ALA A 7 1.24 11.41 -4.27
CA ALA A 7 0.11 10.77 -4.93
C ALA A 7 -0.50 9.75 -3.98
N ILE A 8 -1.82 9.69 -3.96
CA ILE A 8 -2.57 8.88 -3.01
C ILE A 8 -3.53 7.98 -3.77
N ALA A 9 -3.61 6.71 -3.34
CA ALA A 9 -4.65 5.80 -3.78
C ALA A 9 -5.25 5.11 -2.56
N LYS A 10 -6.55 4.88 -2.61
CA LYS A 10 -7.31 4.27 -1.52
C LYS A 10 -8.21 3.16 -2.04
N ASP A 11 -8.32 2.10 -1.26
CA ASP A 11 -9.34 1.08 -1.48
C ASP A 11 -10.03 0.83 -0.14
N ASN A 12 -11.33 1.10 -0.08
CA ASN A 12 -12.09 1.04 1.17
C ASN A 12 -12.83 -0.28 1.35
N THR A 13 -12.78 -1.18 0.39
CA THR A 13 -13.63 -2.37 0.38
C THR A 13 -12.83 -3.66 0.20
N ILE A 14 -11.70 -3.77 0.87
CA ILE A 14 -10.90 -4.99 0.83
C ILE A 14 -11.46 -5.99 1.84
N ARG A 15 -11.83 -7.18 1.37
CA ARG A 15 -12.46 -8.22 2.20
C ARG A 15 -11.43 -9.04 2.96
N VAL A 16 -10.63 -8.38 3.77
CA VAL A 16 -9.58 -9.01 4.57
C VAL A 16 -9.44 -8.25 5.87
N SER A 17 -8.94 -8.91 6.91
CA SER A 17 -8.73 -8.25 8.19
C SER A 17 -7.60 -7.21 8.08
N PRO A 18 -7.72 -6.08 8.82
CA PRO A 18 -6.68 -5.05 8.77
C PRO A 18 -5.29 -5.56 9.17
N LEU A 19 -5.23 -6.51 10.08
CA LEU A 19 -3.94 -7.05 10.55
C LEU A 19 -3.16 -7.72 9.42
N LYS A 20 -3.85 -8.51 8.60
CA LYS A 20 -3.21 -9.22 7.48
C LYS A 20 -2.69 -8.26 6.42
N ILE A 21 -3.49 -7.25 6.08
CA ILE A 21 -3.07 -6.23 5.12
C ILE A 21 -1.94 -5.38 5.68
N GLY A 22 -2.02 -5.05 6.97
CA GLY A 22 -0.99 -4.27 7.65
C GLY A 22 0.39 -4.92 7.59
N ASN A 23 0.44 -6.24 7.71
CA ASN A 23 1.71 -6.96 7.64
C ASN A 23 2.36 -6.81 6.26
N ILE A 24 1.56 -6.84 5.20
CA ILE A 24 2.08 -6.66 3.84
C ILE A 24 2.41 -5.20 3.58
N ALA A 25 1.58 -4.27 4.06
CA ALA A 25 1.82 -2.85 3.87
C ALA A 25 3.15 -2.41 4.48
N ARG A 26 3.51 -2.96 5.64
CA ARG A 26 4.78 -2.64 6.28
C ARG A 26 5.99 -3.06 5.46
N LEU A 27 5.86 -4.08 4.63
CA LEU A 27 6.97 -4.56 3.82
C LEU A 27 7.34 -3.62 2.69
N ILE A 28 6.40 -2.80 2.24
CA ILE A 28 6.62 -1.91 1.09
C ILE A 28 6.90 -0.46 1.47
N VAL A 29 6.72 -0.10 2.75
CA VAL A 29 6.96 1.28 3.20
C VAL A 29 8.44 1.62 3.07
N ASN A 30 8.72 2.83 2.57
CA ASN A 30 10.06 3.35 2.32
C ASN A 30 10.82 2.65 1.20
N LEU A 31 10.18 1.77 0.45
CA LEU A 31 10.79 1.15 -0.71
C LEU A 31 10.54 1.97 -1.96
N LYS A 32 11.49 1.93 -2.89
CA LYS A 32 11.28 2.45 -4.22
C LYS A 32 10.15 1.66 -4.90
N VAL A 33 9.34 2.36 -5.69
CA VAL A 33 8.15 1.77 -6.30
C VAL A 33 8.47 0.47 -7.06
N ASN A 34 9.56 0.45 -7.82
CA ASN A 34 9.95 -0.74 -8.56
C ASN A 34 10.23 -1.94 -7.65
N LYS A 35 10.90 -1.69 -6.54
CA LYS A 35 11.17 -2.74 -5.56
C LYS A 35 9.89 -3.19 -4.86
N ALA A 36 9.00 -2.26 -4.55
CA ALA A 36 7.72 -2.58 -3.92
C ALA A 36 6.87 -3.46 -4.84
N ILE A 37 6.81 -3.13 -6.13
CA ILE A 37 6.08 -3.94 -7.11
C ILE A 37 6.64 -5.36 -7.16
N ASN A 38 7.96 -5.49 -7.24
CA ASN A 38 8.59 -6.80 -7.31
C ASN A 38 8.33 -7.62 -6.05
N GLN A 39 8.39 -6.98 -4.88
CA GLN A 39 8.14 -7.66 -3.62
C GLN A 39 6.71 -8.17 -3.54
N LEU A 40 5.74 -7.39 -3.97
CA LEU A 40 4.34 -7.80 -3.98
C LEU A 40 4.06 -8.87 -5.03
N LYS A 41 4.70 -8.77 -6.20
CA LYS A 41 4.53 -9.73 -7.28
C LYS A 41 5.01 -11.12 -6.91
N PHE A 42 6.13 -11.21 -6.21
CA PHE A 42 6.75 -12.48 -5.84
C PHE A 42 6.36 -12.95 -4.45
N SER A 43 5.48 -12.24 -3.77
CA SER A 43 4.98 -12.67 -2.47
C SER A 43 4.01 -13.83 -2.65
N GLN A 44 4.11 -14.81 -1.76
CA GLN A 44 3.23 -15.98 -1.77
C GLN A 44 1.87 -15.70 -1.12
N LYS A 45 1.71 -14.54 -0.50
CA LYS A 45 0.47 -14.19 0.19
C LYS A 45 -0.57 -13.73 -0.82
N ARG A 46 -1.79 -14.27 -0.69
CA ARG A 46 -2.90 -13.95 -1.61
C ARG A 46 -3.22 -12.46 -1.65
N ILE A 47 -3.11 -11.79 -0.51
CA ILE A 47 -3.48 -10.38 -0.37
C ILE A 47 -2.52 -9.47 -1.10
N SER A 48 -1.30 -9.94 -1.37
CA SER A 48 -0.31 -9.13 -2.07
C SER A 48 -0.80 -8.66 -3.44
N SER A 49 -1.63 -9.45 -4.13
CA SER A 49 -2.19 -9.03 -5.41
C SER A 49 -3.15 -7.84 -5.26
N THR A 50 -3.92 -7.81 -4.18
CA THR A 50 -4.82 -6.70 -3.90
C THR A 50 -4.04 -5.43 -3.55
N VAL A 51 -3.01 -5.56 -2.72
CA VAL A 51 -2.14 -4.44 -2.38
C VAL A 51 -1.43 -3.92 -3.63
N LEU A 52 -1.01 -4.82 -4.52
CA LEU A 52 -0.38 -4.44 -5.78
C LEU A 52 -1.31 -3.62 -6.66
N LYS A 53 -2.60 -3.97 -6.71
CA LYS A 53 -3.59 -3.18 -7.46
C LYS A 53 -3.70 -1.76 -6.94
N VAL A 54 -3.73 -1.58 -5.62
CA VAL A 54 -3.78 -0.25 -5.01
C VAL A 54 -2.50 0.52 -5.30
N LEU A 55 -1.35 -0.15 -5.23
CA LEU A 55 -0.07 0.47 -5.55
C LEU A 55 -0.02 0.93 -7.02
N ASN A 56 -0.49 0.10 -7.93
CA ASN A 56 -0.55 0.46 -9.36
C ASN A 56 -1.48 1.65 -9.59
N ALA A 57 -2.60 1.71 -8.88
CA ALA A 57 -3.50 2.86 -8.95
C ALA A 57 -2.81 4.13 -8.45
N ALA A 58 -2.03 4.03 -7.39
CA ALA A 58 -1.28 5.18 -6.87
C ALA A 58 -0.22 5.64 -7.87
N ILE A 59 0.45 4.71 -8.53
CA ILE A 59 1.44 5.04 -9.58
C ILE A 59 0.75 5.74 -10.74
N ALA A 60 -0.40 5.24 -11.18
CA ALA A 60 -1.17 5.86 -12.26
C ALA A 60 -1.62 7.28 -11.88
N ASN A 61 -2.04 7.48 -10.63
CA ASN A 61 -2.40 8.81 -10.14
C ASN A 61 -1.19 9.75 -10.14
N ALA A 62 -0.03 9.25 -9.75
CA ALA A 62 1.20 10.04 -9.74
C ALA A 62 1.58 10.47 -11.16
N GLU A 63 1.49 9.55 -12.12
CA GLU A 63 1.87 9.81 -13.50
C GLU A 63 0.87 10.72 -14.20
N ASN A 64 -0.43 10.41 -14.11
CA ASN A 64 -1.45 11.07 -14.90
C ASN A 64 -1.94 12.38 -14.29
N ASN A 65 -2.09 12.43 -12.96
CA ASN A 65 -2.67 13.59 -12.29
C ASN A 65 -1.65 14.57 -11.77
N LYS A 66 -0.49 14.08 -11.34
CA LYS A 66 0.55 14.90 -10.73
C LYS A 66 1.80 15.04 -11.59
N GLN A 67 1.89 14.28 -12.67
CA GLN A 67 3.04 14.28 -13.59
C GLN A 67 4.37 14.05 -12.87
N LEU A 68 4.36 13.16 -11.90
CA LEU A 68 5.55 12.80 -11.16
C LEU A 68 6.39 11.76 -11.92
N ASP A 69 7.68 11.76 -11.68
CA ASP A 69 8.60 10.81 -12.30
C ASP A 69 8.53 9.46 -11.56
N ILE A 70 8.13 8.43 -12.29
CA ILE A 70 7.98 7.09 -11.72
C ILE A 70 9.30 6.56 -11.18
N ASP A 71 10.41 6.88 -11.81
CA ASP A 71 11.72 6.39 -11.40
C ASP A 71 12.15 6.92 -10.03
N ASN A 72 11.57 8.03 -9.61
CA ASN A 72 11.89 8.67 -8.34
C ASN A 72 10.78 8.52 -7.29
N LEU A 73 9.78 7.68 -7.56
CA LEU A 73 8.70 7.44 -6.61
C LEU A 73 9.09 6.43 -5.54
N PHE A 74 8.75 6.77 -4.31
CA PHE A 74 8.92 5.90 -3.15
C PHE A 74 7.58 5.76 -2.42
N VAL A 75 7.38 4.65 -1.77
CA VAL A 75 6.21 4.46 -0.92
C VAL A 75 6.50 5.18 0.40
N LYS A 76 5.87 6.34 0.57
CA LYS A 76 6.05 7.13 1.78
C LYS A 76 5.36 6.49 2.96
N GLU A 77 4.10 6.13 2.78
CA GLU A 77 3.27 5.58 3.84
C GLU A 77 2.24 4.63 3.25
N ALA A 78 1.86 3.64 4.04
CA ALA A 78 0.76 2.74 3.71
C ALA A 78 -0.06 2.55 4.98
N TYR A 79 -1.26 3.12 4.99
CA TYR A 79 -2.18 3.06 6.13
C TYR A 79 -3.21 1.99 5.92
N VAL A 80 -3.49 1.26 6.98
CA VAL A 80 -4.56 0.26 6.99
C VAL A 80 -5.50 0.58 8.14
N GLY A 81 -6.78 0.59 7.86
CA GLY A 81 -7.79 0.83 8.88
C GLY A 81 -8.98 -0.09 8.72
N LYS A 82 -9.81 -0.14 9.74
CA LYS A 82 -11.08 -0.85 9.66
C LYS A 82 -12.04 -0.07 8.77
N SER A 83 -12.71 -0.79 7.89
CA SER A 83 -13.81 -0.25 7.13
C SER A 83 -15.10 -0.84 7.67
N LEU A 84 -15.90 -1.46 6.82
CA LEU A 84 -17.15 -2.08 7.21
C LEU A 84 -16.88 -3.43 7.88
N THR A 85 -17.67 -3.79 8.89
CA THR A 85 -17.65 -5.12 9.47
C THR A 85 -19.01 -5.76 9.26
N MET A 86 -19.05 -6.88 8.58
CA MET A 86 -20.27 -7.63 8.40
C MET A 86 -20.37 -8.71 9.46
N LYS A 87 -21.49 -8.72 10.19
CA LYS A 87 -21.77 -9.73 11.19
C LYS A 87 -22.75 -10.74 10.61
N ARG A 88 -22.42 -12.01 10.72
CA ARG A 88 -23.27 -13.11 10.30
C ARG A 88 -23.47 -14.06 11.48
N PHE A 89 -24.56 -14.79 11.47
CA PHE A 89 -24.87 -15.78 12.50
C PHE A 89 -24.89 -17.16 11.88
N ARG A 90 -24.25 -18.09 12.55
CA ARG A 90 -24.30 -19.49 12.16
C ARG A 90 -24.98 -20.28 13.27
N PRO A 91 -26.09 -20.98 12.96
CA PRO A 91 -26.75 -21.80 13.97
C PRO A 91 -25.82 -22.92 14.44
N ARG A 92 -25.82 -23.16 15.74
CA ARG A 92 -25.07 -24.22 16.38
C ARG A 92 -26.03 -25.19 17.05
N ALA A 93 -25.52 -26.35 17.49
CA ALA A 93 -26.30 -27.33 18.23
C ALA A 93 -26.94 -26.69 19.47
N LYS A 94 -28.10 -27.20 19.89
CA LYS A 94 -28.90 -26.72 21.03
C LYS A 94 -29.45 -25.30 20.83
N GLY A 95 -29.73 -24.90 19.60
CA GLY A 95 -30.38 -23.62 19.33
C GLY A 95 -29.52 -22.37 19.55
N ARG A 96 -28.23 -22.55 19.82
CA ARG A 96 -27.32 -21.41 19.97
C ARG A 96 -26.84 -20.93 18.63
N ALA A 97 -26.75 -19.62 18.46
CA ALA A 97 -26.16 -19.00 17.28
C ALA A 97 -24.79 -18.43 17.65
N SER A 98 -23.78 -18.76 16.85
CA SER A 98 -22.48 -18.12 16.99
C SER A 98 -22.32 -17.04 15.94
N SER A 99 -21.75 -15.91 16.34
CA SER A 99 -21.50 -14.80 15.42
C SER A 99 -20.26 -15.06 14.58
N ILE A 100 -20.36 -14.74 13.30
CA ILE A 100 -19.22 -14.76 12.38
C ILE A 100 -18.99 -13.32 11.96
N ILE A 101 -17.76 -12.86 12.17
CA ILE A 101 -17.38 -11.49 11.82
C ILE A 101 -16.60 -11.54 10.51
N LYS A 102 -17.08 -10.82 9.51
CA LYS A 102 -16.38 -10.66 8.23
C LYS A 102 -15.86 -9.22 8.15
N PRO A 103 -14.58 -9.01 8.49
CA PRO A 103 -14.04 -7.65 8.49
C PRO A 103 -13.69 -7.19 7.09
N PHE A 104 -13.89 -5.91 6.84
CA PHE A 104 -13.40 -5.23 5.66
C PHE A 104 -12.34 -4.24 6.10
N SER A 105 -11.39 -3.99 5.23
CA SER A 105 -10.30 -3.06 5.50
C SER A 105 -10.24 -1.98 4.45
N LYS A 106 -9.64 -0.87 4.81
CA LYS A 106 -9.30 0.18 3.86
C LYS A 106 -7.79 0.35 3.86
N LEU A 107 -7.24 0.43 2.67
CA LEU A 107 -5.82 0.63 2.45
C LEU A 107 -5.61 1.96 1.74
N THR A 108 -4.71 2.76 2.29
CA THR A 108 -4.30 4.02 1.68
C THR A 108 -2.81 3.96 1.46
N ILE A 109 -2.39 4.12 0.21
CA ILE A 109 -0.97 4.17 -0.14
C ILE A 109 -0.64 5.59 -0.59
N ILE A 110 0.40 6.15 0.00
CA ILE A 110 0.89 7.48 -0.34
C ILE A 110 2.27 7.32 -0.95
N LEU A 111 2.41 7.78 -2.19
CA LEU A 111 3.68 7.80 -2.89
C LEU A 111 4.26 9.20 -2.86
N GLU A 112 5.58 9.27 -2.79
CA GLU A 112 6.30 10.54 -2.77
C GLU A 112 7.40 10.49 -3.82
N GLU A 113 7.53 11.57 -4.58
CA GLU A 113 8.68 11.74 -5.46
C GLU A 113 9.86 12.24 -4.64
N ARG A 114 10.93 11.45 -4.61
CA ARG A 114 12.17 11.83 -3.95
C ARG A 114 13.25 11.94 -5.01
N ARG A 115 13.79 13.13 -5.16
CA ARG A 115 14.91 13.34 -6.06
C ARG A 115 16.16 12.84 -5.37
N GLU A 116 16.81 11.86 -5.96
CA GLU A 116 18.07 11.38 -5.45
C GLU A 116 19.11 12.51 -5.54
N LYS A 117 19.83 12.68 -4.46
CA LYS A 117 20.91 13.67 -4.43
C LYS A 117 22.13 13.09 -5.14
N LYS A 118 22.02 12.94 -6.46
CA LYS A 118 23.12 12.44 -7.27
C LYS A 118 24.36 13.31 -7.12
N GLU A 119 24.17 14.61 -6.91
CA GLU A 119 25.26 15.56 -6.69
C GLU A 119 26.17 15.18 -5.53
N LYS A 120 25.59 14.69 -4.42
CA LYS A 120 26.39 14.29 -3.27
C LYS A 120 27.26 13.07 -3.56
N LYS A 121 26.77 12.14 -4.36
CA LYS A 121 27.54 10.95 -4.73
C LYS A 121 28.68 11.31 -5.68
N VAL A 122 28.44 12.19 -6.63
CA VAL A 122 29.46 12.66 -7.55
C VAL A 122 30.54 13.43 -6.82
N THR A 123 30.17 14.29 -5.88
CA THR A 123 31.11 15.06 -5.10
C THR A 123 32.00 14.17 -4.23
N LYS A 124 31.45 13.13 -3.65
CA LYS A 124 32.25 12.18 -2.87
C LYS A 124 33.18 11.36 -3.76
N GLY A 125 32.79 11.07 -4.97
CA GLY A 125 33.62 10.37 -5.92
C GLY A 125 34.80 11.20 -6.40
N LYS A 126 34.66 12.52 -6.50
CA LYS A 126 35.73 13.42 -6.94
C LYS A 126 36.79 13.67 -5.88
N LYS A 127 36.50 13.46 -4.62
CA LYS A 127 37.45 13.64 -3.52
C LYS A 127 38.41 12.48 -3.34
N ASN A 128 38.13 11.39 -3.99
CA ASN A 128 38.97 10.21 -3.94
C ASN A 128 39.80 10.11 -5.23
#